data_944117a1c9d162a3ae34a3069b37593e
#
_entry.id   944117a1c9d162a3ae34a3069b37593e
#
_cell.length_a   1.000
_cell.length_b   1.000
_cell.length_c   1.000
_cell.angle_alpha   90.00
_cell.angle_beta   90.00
_cell.angle_gamma   90.00
#
_symmetry.space_group_name_H-M   'P 1'
#
loop_
_entity.id
_entity.type
_entity.pdbx_description
1 polymer ?
#
loop_
_entity_poly.entity_id
_entity_poly.type
_entity_poly.pdbx_seq_one_letter_code
_entity_poly.pdbx_strand_id
1 'polypeptide(L)'
;MQKIGVFVCWCGSNIAATVDVAAVVEALKVQPGVVYATDYQYMCSASGQNIIKDAIKEYGLTGVVICSCSPRMHEATFRKTVQAAGLNPYMREQCSWIHKDIKEATEKAIILGRSAIAKVQLNAPLTSQTSPVVKRALVIGGGIAGIQTALDIADAGFEVDIVEKKPTIGGKMSQL
;
A
#
# COMPACT_ATOMS: atom_id res chain seq x y z
N MET A 1 1.61 26.16 0.15
CA MET A 1 0.75 25.41 -0.78
C MET A 1 1.44 24.09 -1.07
N GLN A 2 0.75 22.96 -0.98
CA GLN A 2 1.38 21.66 -1.25
C GLN A 2 1.73 21.55 -2.73
N LYS A 3 2.88 20.91 -3.03
CA LYS A 3 3.34 20.56 -4.36
C LYS A 3 3.15 19.07 -4.57
N ILE A 4 2.18 18.71 -5.39
CA ILE A 4 1.78 17.31 -5.59
C ILE A 4 2.31 16.81 -6.93
N GLY A 5 2.94 15.63 -6.89
CA GLY A 5 3.26 14.83 -8.07
C GLY A 5 2.25 13.72 -8.29
N VAL A 6 1.78 13.56 -9.52
CA VAL A 6 0.85 12.48 -9.91
C VAL A 6 1.56 11.53 -10.86
N PHE A 7 1.51 10.23 -10.53
CA PHE A 7 2.19 9.17 -11.27
C PHE A 7 1.18 8.11 -11.68
N VAL A 8 0.97 7.97 -12.97
CA VAL A 8 -0.02 7.08 -13.57
C VAL A 8 0.66 5.83 -14.11
N CYS A 9 0.25 4.66 -13.61
CA CYS A 9 0.75 3.38 -14.10
C CYS A 9 -0.21 2.80 -15.14
N TRP A 10 0.33 2.25 -16.22
CA TRP A 10 -0.46 1.58 -17.25
C TRP A 10 0.04 0.15 -17.54
N CYS A 11 0.32 -0.60 -16.46
CA CYS A 11 0.89 -1.94 -16.56
C CYS A 11 0.01 -2.90 -17.38
N GLY A 12 0.62 -3.47 -18.40
CA GLY A 12 0.08 -4.55 -19.24
C GLY A 12 -1.34 -4.30 -19.76
N SER A 13 -2.05 -5.38 -19.98
CA SER A 13 -3.44 -5.34 -20.44
C SER A 13 -4.45 -4.98 -19.35
N ASN A 14 -4.04 -4.95 -18.09
CA ASN A 14 -4.95 -4.72 -16.97
C ASN A 14 -5.45 -3.27 -16.86
N ILE A 15 -4.59 -2.31 -17.14
CA ILE A 15 -4.92 -0.88 -17.09
C ILE A 15 -4.98 -0.30 -18.51
N ALA A 16 -3.93 -0.47 -19.30
CA ALA A 16 -3.81 0.10 -20.63
C ALA A 16 -4.92 -0.33 -21.61
N ALA A 17 -5.51 -1.52 -21.41
CA ALA A 17 -6.60 -1.99 -22.24
C ALA A 17 -7.97 -1.38 -21.89
N THR A 18 -8.12 -0.73 -20.74
CA THR A 18 -9.41 -0.28 -20.21
C THR A 18 -9.46 1.20 -19.87
N VAL A 19 -8.32 1.85 -19.66
CA VAL A 19 -8.20 3.25 -19.26
C VAL A 19 -7.42 4.03 -20.31
N ASP A 20 -7.95 5.14 -20.76
CA ASP A 20 -7.20 6.14 -21.52
C ASP A 20 -6.28 6.90 -20.57
N VAL A 21 -5.05 6.40 -20.48
CA VAL A 21 -4.04 6.90 -19.55
C VAL A 21 -3.66 8.36 -19.85
N ALA A 22 -3.58 8.71 -21.13
CA ALA A 22 -3.24 10.10 -21.53
C ALA A 22 -4.32 11.08 -21.09
N ALA A 23 -5.58 10.74 -21.30
CA ALA A 23 -6.70 11.55 -20.83
C ALA A 23 -6.71 11.69 -19.30
N VAL A 24 -6.35 10.64 -18.55
CA VAL A 24 -6.24 10.71 -17.10
C VAL A 24 -5.11 11.65 -16.67
N VAL A 25 -3.93 11.54 -17.26
CA VAL A 25 -2.78 12.42 -16.92
C VAL A 25 -3.16 13.88 -17.15
N GLU A 26 -3.72 14.21 -18.31
CA GLU A 26 -4.13 15.60 -18.62
C GLU A 26 -5.23 16.11 -17.67
N ALA A 27 -6.21 15.28 -17.33
CA ALA A 27 -7.26 15.66 -16.38
C ALA A 27 -6.77 15.86 -14.94
N LEU A 28 -5.72 15.14 -14.53
CA LEU A 28 -5.14 15.26 -13.19
C LEU A 28 -4.08 16.36 -13.10
N LYS A 29 -3.36 16.65 -14.17
CA LYS A 29 -2.33 17.68 -14.24
C LYS A 29 -2.83 19.09 -13.91
N VAL A 30 -4.09 19.38 -14.26
CA VAL A 30 -4.70 20.70 -14.05
C VAL A 30 -5.34 20.84 -12.66
N GLN A 31 -5.27 19.83 -11.81
CA GLN A 31 -5.86 19.89 -10.47
C GLN A 31 -5.07 20.84 -9.55
N PRO A 32 -5.76 21.52 -8.63
CA PRO A 32 -5.09 22.43 -7.69
C PRO A 32 -3.96 21.73 -6.91
N GLY A 33 -2.80 22.36 -6.84
CA GLY A 33 -1.64 21.83 -6.12
C GLY A 33 -0.80 20.82 -6.89
N VAL A 34 -1.25 20.33 -8.03
CA VAL A 34 -0.45 19.43 -8.89
C VAL A 34 0.56 20.27 -9.66
N VAL A 35 1.85 19.97 -9.49
CA VAL A 35 2.98 20.64 -10.17
C VAL A 35 3.68 19.73 -11.16
N TYR A 36 3.44 18.43 -11.07
CA TYR A 36 4.00 17.42 -11.97
C TYR A 36 3.02 16.27 -12.16
N ALA A 37 2.84 15.80 -13.38
CA ALA A 37 2.06 14.61 -13.69
C ALA A 37 2.72 13.87 -14.86
N THR A 38 2.84 12.56 -14.73
CA THR A 38 3.42 11.68 -15.75
C THR A 38 2.81 10.28 -15.67
N ASP A 39 2.99 9.53 -16.73
CA ASP A 39 2.67 8.11 -16.77
C ASP A 39 3.93 7.27 -17.02
N TYR A 40 3.86 6.02 -16.66
CA TYR A 40 4.87 5.03 -16.97
C TYR A 40 4.29 3.63 -16.91
N GLN A 41 4.79 2.73 -17.78
CA GLN A 41 4.22 1.38 -17.93
C GLN A 41 4.25 0.56 -16.63
N TYR A 42 5.37 0.61 -15.92
CA TYR A 42 5.56 -0.17 -14.69
C TYR A 42 6.08 0.72 -13.56
N MET A 43 5.21 1.54 -13.00
CA MET A 43 5.57 2.48 -11.94
C MET A 43 6.17 1.80 -10.70
N CYS A 44 5.81 0.54 -10.45
CA CYS A 44 6.37 -0.28 -9.37
C CYS A 44 7.77 -0.86 -9.67
N SER A 45 8.24 -0.82 -10.91
CA SER A 45 9.59 -1.25 -11.29
C SER A 45 10.66 -0.30 -10.76
N ALA A 46 11.93 -0.73 -10.78
CA ALA A 46 13.05 0.13 -10.37
C ALA A 46 13.10 1.46 -11.16
N SER A 47 12.87 1.39 -12.49
CA SER A 47 12.81 2.58 -13.35
C SER A 47 11.66 3.51 -12.97
N GLY A 48 10.44 2.96 -12.78
CA GLY A 48 9.28 3.75 -12.34
C GLY A 48 9.48 4.39 -10.97
N GLN A 49 10.06 3.66 -10.03
CA GLN A 49 10.41 4.20 -8.71
C GLN A 49 11.46 5.33 -8.80
N ASN A 50 12.40 5.25 -9.74
CA ASN A 50 13.37 6.32 -9.97
C ASN A 50 12.69 7.59 -10.51
N ILE A 51 11.76 7.46 -11.45
CA ILE A 51 10.95 8.60 -11.92
C ILE A 51 10.28 9.32 -10.74
N ILE A 52 9.69 8.58 -9.80
CA ILE A 52 9.07 9.18 -8.61
C ILE A 52 10.11 9.89 -7.74
N LYS A 53 11.26 9.26 -7.48
CA LYS A 53 12.33 9.83 -6.64
C LYS A 53 12.94 11.09 -7.24
N ASP A 54 13.16 11.07 -8.54
CA ASP A 54 13.75 12.19 -9.26
C ASP A 54 12.78 13.39 -9.29
N ALA A 55 11.51 13.14 -9.56
CA ALA A 55 10.49 14.18 -9.53
C ALA A 55 10.31 14.80 -8.13
N ILE A 56 10.37 14.00 -7.06
CA ILE A 56 10.32 14.52 -5.68
C ILE A 56 11.43 15.55 -5.45
N LYS A 57 12.64 15.24 -5.90
CA LYS A 57 13.82 16.13 -5.72
C LYS A 57 13.76 17.32 -6.64
N GLU A 58 13.46 17.12 -7.93
CA GLU A 58 13.48 18.14 -8.96
C GLU A 58 12.40 19.22 -8.74
N TYR A 59 11.17 18.80 -8.46
CA TYR A 59 10.04 19.71 -8.27
C TYR A 59 9.80 20.11 -6.81
N GLY A 60 10.54 19.51 -5.87
CA GLY A 60 10.35 19.73 -4.43
C GLY A 60 8.97 19.31 -3.98
N LEU A 61 8.54 18.11 -4.38
CA LEU A 61 7.21 17.61 -4.07
C LEU A 61 7.02 17.42 -2.57
N THR A 62 5.86 17.82 -2.08
CA THR A 62 5.44 17.63 -0.67
C THR A 62 4.37 16.58 -0.52
N GLY A 63 3.79 16.10 -1.62
CA GLY A 63 2.81 15.02 -1.67
C GLY A 63 2.90 14.25 -2.98
N VAL A 64 2.58 12.97 -2.95
CA VAL A 64 2.62 12.08 -4.10
C VAL A 64 1.33 11.29 -4.23
N VAL A 65 0.76 11.26 -5.43
CA VAL A 65 -0.38 10.42 -5.79
C VAL A 65 0.06 9.41 -6.83
N ILE A 66 -0.18 8.14 -6.55
CA ILE A 66 0.15 7.03 -7.44
C ILE A 66 -1.13 6.35 -7.86
N CYS A 67 -1.42 6.46 -9.13
CA CYS A 67 -2.59 5.87 -9.76
C CYS A 67 -2.17 4.58 -10.46
N SER A 68 -2.48 3.43 -9.86
CA SER A 68 -1.97 2.14 -10.31
C SER A 68 -2.92 0.99 -9.95
N CYS A 69 -2.43 -0.23 -9.97
CA CYS A 69 -3.12 -1.39 -9.42
C CYS A 69 -3.33 -1.27 -7.90
N SER A 70 -3.75 -2.35 -7.25
CA SER A 70 -4.16 -2.32 -5.84
C SER A 70 -3.07 -1.86 -4.88
N PRO A 71 -3.39 -0.96 -3.92
CA PRO A 71 -2.50 -0.61 -2.80
C PRO A 71 -2.05 -1.84 -2.00
N ARG A 72 -2.89 -2.87 -1.90
CA ARG A 72 -2.56 -4.11 -1.18
C ARG A 72 -1.29 -4.78 -1.70
N MET A 73 -0.96 -4.61 -2.98
CA MET A 73 0.24 -5.21 -3.59
C MET A 73 1.48 -4.32 -3.42
N HIS A 74 1.36 -3.02 -3.59
CA HIS A 74 2.51 -2.14 -3.80
C HIS A 74 2.61 -0.98 -2.81
N GLU A 75 1.76 -0.94 -1.80
CA GLU A 75 1.81 0.13 -0.80
C GLU A 75 3.19 0.24 -0.13
N ALA A 76 3.73 -0.90 0.32
CA ALA A 76 5.04 -0.95 0.96
C ALA A 76 6.17 -0.51 0.03
N THR A 77 6.09 -0.86 -1.25
CA THR A 77 7.06 -0.47 -2.29
C THR A 77 7.09 1.04 -2.45
N PHE A 78 5.94 1.66 -2.68
CA PHE A 78 5.87 3.10 -2.90
C PHE A 78 6.14 3.91 -1.63
N ARG A 79 5.79 3.39 -0.45
CA ARG A 79 6.15 4.01 0.83
C ARG A 79 7.67 4.09 0.99
N LYS A 80 8.38 3.02 0.71
CA LYS A 80 9.86 3.00 0.71
C LYS A 80 10.44 3.91 -0.37
N THR A 81 9.82 3.96 -1.55
CA THR A 81 10.27 4.80 -2.66
C THR A 81 10.25 6.28 -2.29
N VAL A 82 9.14 6.78 -1.76
CA VAL A 82 9.03 8.20 -1.37
C VAL A 82 9.93 8.53 -0.19
N GLN A 83 10.06 7.62 0.77
CA GLN A 83 10.96 7.75 1.92
C GLN A 83 12.43 7.84 1.47
N ALA A 84 12.85 7.03 0.51
CA ALA A 84 14.20 7.05 -0.04
C ALA A 84 14.52 8.36 -0.78
N ALA A 85 13.51 9.09 -1.23
CA ALA A 85 13.65 10.42 -1.82
C ALA A 85 13.62 11.57 -0.80
N GLY A 86 13.44 11.26 0.50
CA GLY A 86 13.37 12.24 1.58
C GLY A 86 11.96 12.77 1.88
N LEU A 87 10.93 12.25 1.23
CA LEU A 87 9.55 12.60 1.53
C LEU A 87 9.01 11.70 2.65
N ASN A 88 8.22 12.27 3.56
CA ASN A 88 7.57 11.49 4.60
C ASN A 88 6.70 10.39 3.97
N PRO A 89 6.83 9.10 4.39
CA PRO A 89 6.17 7.96 3.75
C PRO A 89 4.64 7.99 3.82
N TYR A 90 4.05 8.85 4.64
CA TYR A 90 2.61 9.04 4.76
C TYR A 90 2.07 10.21 3.91
N MET A 91 2.95 11.01 3.32
CA MET A 91 2.59 12.09 2.39
C MET A 91 2.40 11.55 0.97
N ARG A 92 1.71 10.43 0.85
CA ARG A 92 1.34 9.80 -0.42
C ARG A 92 -0.03 9.13 -0.35
N GLU A 93 -0.69 9.07 -1.48
CA GLU A 93 -1.91 8.29 -1.70
C GLU A 93 -1.74 7.36 -2.89
N GLN A 94 -2.44 6.25 -2.87
CA GLN A 94 -2.49 5.32 -3.99
C GLN A 94 -3.94 4.98 -4.30
N CYS A 95 -4.36 5.19 -5.53
CA CYS A 95 -5.66 4.77 -6.03
C CYS A 95 -5.56 3.55 -6.93
N SER A 96 -6.56 2.70 -6.88
CA SER A 96 -6.62 1.44 -7.62
C SER A 96 -7.54 1.56 -8.83
N TRP A 97 -7.05 1.10 -9.99
CA TRP A 97 -7.77 1.14 -11.25
C TRP A 97 -7.85 -0.25 -11.86
N ILE A 98 -8.87 -0.99 -11.56
CA ILE A 98 -9.17 -2.25 -12.23
C ILE A 98 -10.65 -2.23 -12.58
N HIS A 99 -10.97 -1.93 -13.82
CA HIS A 99 -12.33 -1.91 -14.32
C HIS A 99 -12.44 -2.69 -15.63
N LYS A 100 -13.58 -3.34 -15.82
CA LYS A 100 -13.83 -4.19 -16.99
C LYS A 100 -14.43 -3.42 -18.19
N ASP A 101 -14.95 -2.23 -17.98
CA ASP A 101 -15.63 -1.45 -19.02
C ASP A 101 -14.82 -0.18 -19.36
N ILE A 102 -14.46 -0.03 -20.64
CA ILE A 102 -13.57 1.03 -21.12
C ILE A 102 -14.21 2.42 -20.98
N LYS A 103 -15.51 2.53 -21.24
CA LYS A 103 -16.20 3.83 -21.31
C LYS A 103 -16.30 4.51 -19.95
N GLU A 104 -16.60 3.75 -18.91
CA GLU A 104 -16.70 4.23 -17.54
C GLU A 104 -15.38 4.18 -16.78
N ALA A 105 -14.43 3.34 -17.23
CA ALA A 105 -13.16 3.12 -16.53
C ALA A 105 -12.30 4.39 -16.49
N THR A 106 -12.20 5.12 -17.59
CA THR A 106 -11.41 6.36 -17.66
C THR A 106 -11.99 7.45 -16.79
N GLU A 107 -13.30 7.69 -16.85
CA GLU A 107 -13.98 8.69 -16.01
C GLU A 107 -13.82 8.36 -14.52
N LYS A 108 -14.01 7.10 -14.17
CA LYS A 108 -13.83 6.63 -12.79
C LYS A 108 -12.38 6.76 -12.33
N ALA A 109 -11.40 6.47 -13.18
CA ALA A 109 -9.99 6.67 -12.89
C ALA A 109 -9.67 8.14 -12.61
N ILE A 110 -10.24 9.07 -13.38
CA ILE A 110 -10.11 10.51 -13.15
C ILE A 110 -10.70 10.91 -11.80
N ILE A 111 -11.91 10.43 -11.48
CA ILE A 111 -12.58 10.72 -10.20
C ILE A 111 -11.75 10.20 -9.02
N LEU A 112 -11.25 8.97 -9.10
CA LEU A 112 -10.40 8.39 -8.06
C LEU A 112 -9.07 9.14 -7.91
N GLY A 113 -8.45 9.55 -9.03
CA GLY A 113 -7.24 10.36 -9.01
C GLY A 113 -7.47 11.73 -8.35
N ARG A 114 -8.58 12.41 -8.68
CA ARG A 114 -8.99 13.68 -8.04
C ARG A 114 -9.20 13.50 -6.54
N SER A 115 -9.88 12.42 -6.14
CA SER A 115 -10.12 12.11 -4.73
C SER A 115 -8.81 11.85 -3.99
N ALA A 116 -7.85 11.15 -4.60
CA ALA A 116 -6.53 10.92 -4.02
C ALA A 116 -5.71 12.22 -3.91
N ILE A 117 -5.80 13.12 -4.90
CA ILE A 117 -5.18 14.45 -4.83
C ILE A 117 -5.77 15.25 -3.67
N ALA A 118 -7.09 15.32 -3.55
CA ALA A 118 -7.74 16.02 -2.45
C ALA A 118 -7.35 15.42 -1.09
N LYS A 119 -7.27 14.10 -1.00
CA LYS A 119 -6.87 13.41 0.23
C LYS A 119 -5.43 13.71 0.62
N VAL A 120 -4.47 13.62 -0.30
CA VAL A 120 -3.06 13.88 0.02
C VAL A 120 -2.85 15.32 0.47
N GLN A 121 -3.66 16.28 0.02
CA GLN A 121 -3.62 17.67 0.49
C GLN A 121 -3.97 17.81 1.98
N LEU A 122 -4.76 16.88 2.52
CA LEU A 122 -5.18 16.86 3.90
C LEU A 122 -4.29 15.96 4.79
N ASN A 123 -3.37 15.20 4.18
CA ASN A 123 -2.46 14.36 4.93
C ASN A 123 -1.47 15.20 5.75
N ALA A 124 -1.19 14.71 6.96
CA ALA A 124 -0.13 15.24 7.80
C ALA A 124 1.04 14.24 7.85
N PRO A 125 2.29 14.72 7.92
CA PRO A 125 3.43 13.83 8.11
C PRO A 125 3.33 13.12 9.46
N LEU A 126 3.36 11.79 9.43
CA LEU A 126 3.34 10.96 10.62
C LEU A 126 4.76 10.55 10.98
N THR A 127 5.04 10.45 12.27
CA THR A 127 6.29 9.91 12.80
C THR A 127 6.10 8.46 13.20
N SER A 128 7.05 7.60 12.80
CA SER A 128 7.05 6.21 13.25
C SER A 128 7.34 6.15 14.74
N GLN A 129 6.49 5.45 15.47
CA GLN A 129 6.73 5.14 16.88
C GLN A 129 7.25 3.70 16.98
N THR A 130 8.24 3.47 17.83
CA THR A 130 8.74 2.16 18.17
C THR A 130 8.27 1.78 19.56
N SER A 131 7.74 0.57 19.69
CA SER A 131 7.38 -0.01 20.98
C SER A 131 8.21 -1.27 21.21
N PRO A 132 8.71 -1.49 22.43
CA PRO A 132 9.37 -2.76 22.73
C PRO A 132 8.37 -3.90 22.59
N VAL A 133 8.80 -4.97 21.96
CA VAL A 133 7.99 -6.18 21.78
C VAL A 133 8.59 -7.30 22.60
N VAL A 134 7.79 -7.90 23.48
CA VAL A 134 8.14 -9.17 24.13
C VAL A 134 7.93 -10.27 23.09
N LYS A 135 9.01 -10.98 22.75
CA LYS A 135 8.96 -12.10 21.79
C LYS A 135 8.37 -13.35 22.43
N ARG A 136 7.09 -13.29 22.76
CA ARG A 136 6.33 -14.36 23.39
C ARG A 136 5.01 -14.52 22.66
N ALA A 137 4.60 -15.73 22.36
CA ALA A 137 3.36 -16.02 21.66
C ALA A 137 2.28 -16.48 22.64
N LEU A 138 1.03 -16.15 22.34
CA LEU A 138 -0.15 -16.65 23.02
C LEU A 138 -0.98 -17.47 22.04
N VAL A 139 -1.18 -18.75 22.34
CA VAL A 139 -2.05 -19.65 21.60
C VAL A 139 -3.35 -19.84 22.38
N ILE A 140 -4.46 -19.47 21.76
CA ILE A 140 -5.79 -19.61 22.38
C ILE A 140 -6.45 -20.87 21.88
N GLY A 141 -6.61 -21.85 22.78
CA GLY A 141 -7.17 -23.16 22.52
C GLY A 141 -6.13 -24.27 22.50
N GLY A 142 -6.25 -25.24 23.46
CA GLY A 142 -5.36 -26.37 23.61
C GLY A 142 -5.84 -27.64 22.87
N GLY A 143 -6.51 -27.47 21.69
CA GLY A 143 -6.79 -28.58 20.79
C GLY A 143 -5.56 -28.96 19.96
N ILE A 144 -5.69 -29.96 19.07
CA ILE A 144 -4.56 -30.49 18.29
C ILE A 144 -3.85 -29.38 17.48
N ALA A 145 -4.61 -28.47 16.87
CA ALA A 145 -4.05 -27.36 16.11
C ALA A 145 -3.27 -26.37 17.02
N GLY A 146 -3.83 -26.04 18.20
CA GLY A 146 -3.16 -25.16 19.16
C GLY A 146 -1.90 -25.78 19.74
N ILE A 147 -1.94 -27.06 20.10
CA ILE A 147 -0.77 -27.80 20.59
C ILE A 147 0.33 -27.82 19.52
N GLN A 148 0.00 -28.19 18.27
CA GLN A 148 0.98 -28.22 17.19
C GLN A 148 1.56 -26.84 16.92
N THR A 149 0.72 -25.80 16.84
CA THR A 149 1.19 -24.42 16.65
C THR A 149 2.13 -23.97 17.76
N ALA A 150 1.81 -24.32 19.01
CA ALA A 150 2.67 -23.97 20.14
C ALA A 150 4.02 -24.69 20.09
N LEU A 151 4.04 -25.96 19.69
CA LEU A 151 5.27 -26.73 19.51
C LEU A 151 6.14 -26.12 18.41
N ASP A 152 5.55 -25.82 17.24
CA ASP A 152 6.27 -25.20 16.11
C ASP A 152 6.89 -23.85 16.50
N ILE A 153 6.17 -23.03 17.30
CA ILE A 153 6.68 -21.76 17.80
C ILE A 153 7.82 -21.97 18.82
N ALA A 154 7.66 -22.94 19.72
CA ALA A 154 8.67 -23.26 20.71
C ALA A 154 9.95 -23.82 20.06
N ASP A 155 9.80 -24.70 19.05
CA ASP A 155 10.94 -25.23 18.28
C ASP A 155 11.68 -24.15 17.49
N ALA A 156 10.96 -23.08 17.11
CA ALA A 156 11.56 -21.87 16.53
C ALA A 156 12.29 -20.99 17.56
N GLY A 157 12.32 -21.36 18.83
CA GLY A 157 13.06 -20.69 19.91
C GLY A 157 12.30 -19.53 20.58
N PHE A 158 10.99 -19.47 20.45
CA PHE A 158 10.16 -18.45 21.10
C PHE A 158 9.40 -19.02 22.29
N GLU A 159 9.26 -18.24 23.37
CA GLU A 159 8.37 -18.57 24.47
C GLU A 159 6.91 -18.56 23.98
N VAL A 160 6.13 -19.54 24.45
CA VAL A 160 4.72 -19.68 24.10
C VAL A 160 3.88 -20.09 25.28
N ASP A 161 2.73 -19.43 25.44
CA ASP A 161 1.69 -19.79 26.39
C ASP A 161 0.49 -20.36 25.65
N ILE A 162 -0.09 -21.42 26.20
CA ILE A 162 -1.37 -21.97 25.72
C ILE A 162 -2.44 -21.65 26.75
N VAL A 163 -3.54 -21.03 26.30
CA VAL A 163 -4.73 -20.81 27.11
C VAL A 163 -5.83 -21.74 26.65
N GLU A 164 -6.32 -22.61 27.55
CA GLU A 164 -7.43 -23.52 27.31
C GLU A 164 -8.54 -23.26 28.33
N LYS A 165 -9.79 -23.23 27.87
CA LYS A 165 -10.96 -23.02 28.74
C LYS A 165 -11.38 -24.27 29.52
N LYS A 166 -11.02 -25.44 29.03
CA LYS A 166 -11.28 -26.73 29.70
C LYS A 166 -10.13 -27.08 30.64
N PRO A 167 -10.34 -27.93 31.61
CA PRO A 167 -9.30 -28.35 32.57
C PRO A 167 -8.20 -29.23 31.95
N THR A 168 -8.37 -29.68 30.70
CA THR A 168 -7.42 -30.56 29.99
C THR A 168 -7.20 -30.04 28.55
N ILE A 169 -5.98 -30.20 28.06
CA ILE A 169 -5.65 -29.99 26.65
C ILE A 169 -5.99 -31.24 25.82
N GLY A 170 -5.90 -31.14 24.48
CA GLY A 170 -6.19 -32.20 23.53
C GLY A 170 -7.50 -31.98 22.76
N GLY A 171 -8.43 -31.20 23.30
CA GLY A 171 -9.70 -30.87 22.65
C GLY A 171 -10.54 -32.09 22.29
N LYS A 172 -11.01 -32.18 21.04
CA LYS A 172 -11.80 -33.34 20.56
C LYS A 172 -10.97 -34.62 20.45
N MET A 173 -9.66 -34.52 20.21
CA MET A 173 -8.80 -35.70 20.08
C MET A 173 -8.63 -36.47 21.38
N SER A 174 -8.78 -35.84 22.52
CA SER A 174 -8.74 -36.49 23.83
C SER A 174 -10.04 -37.23 24.18
N GLN A 175 -11.05 -37.16 23.29
CA GLN A 175 -12.37 -37.80 23.50
C GLN A 175 -12.57 -39.00 22.56
N LEU A 176 -11.60 -39.30 21.70
CA LEU A 176 -11.56 -40.44 20.81
C LEU A 176 -10.78 -41.61 21.47
#